data_7f65db6150fb74c0d6350ec2721e9de1
#
_entry.id   7f65db6150fb74c0d6350ec2721e9de1
#
_cell.length_a   1.000
_cell.length_b   1.000
_cell.length_c   1.000
_cell.angle_alpha   90.00
_cell.angle_beta   90.00
_cell.angle_gamma   90.00
#
_symmetry.space_group_name_H-M   'P 1'
#
loop_
_entity.id
_entity.type
_entity.pdbx_description
1 polymer ?
#
loop_
_entity_poly.entity_id
_entity_poly.type
_entity_poly.pdbx_seq_one_letter_code
_entity_poly.pdbx_strand_id
1 'polypeptide(L)'
;MSGNHQTLALLLFSAFVAVTLAITTWVSRNRHGSAEEFYAGGRLFSPMENGFAISGDYMSAASFLGVTGLIALFGYDGLLYVVGFLVAWLVVLFLVAELVRNCGRFTLADVVAARMSERPVRIAAGTSSVTVSVLYLVAQMVGAGSLVALLLGGTSEAARNWTVIGVGALMVIYVSMGGMRATTWIQIVKAVMLMGGAIALTVLVLVRFHGDLNQLLRSAAARSGHGDAFLAPGLKYGGDWTARFDFISLGLALVLGTAGLPHILSRFYTVPTARAARRSVVWAIGLIGSFYLMTFVLGFGAAAIVGPEAVRGSNAAGNTAVPLLALDLGGGADSTGGTVLFAIVAAIAFATILAVVAGITLASSASVAHDLYTSLRRRRAKPRSEVTVARTAAVGIGVVAIALGLLARDLNVAFLVGLAFAVAASANLPVLLYSLFWRGFTTRGAVWAVYGGLVPALLLVLLSPVVSGSPESLFPGVNFQYFPLQNPGLVSIPLGFLAGWLGTVTSAEPPDEAKHAETEVRSLTGAGAV
;
A
#
# COMPACT_ATOMS: atom_id res chain seq x y z
N MET A 1 -31.08 -1.91 0.86
CA MET A 1 -31.31 -3.34 1.24
C MET A 1 -32.38 -3.37 2.31
N SER A 2 -33.37 -4.26 2.20
CA SER A 2 -34.33 -4.52 3.27
C SER A 2 -33.62 -5.11 4.51
N GLY A 3 -34.20 -4.98 5.71
CA GLY A 3 -33.55 -5.43 6.95
C GLY A 3 -33.12 -6.91 6.94
N ASN A 4 -33.90 -7.79 6.29
CA ASN A 4 -33.57 -9.21 6.13
C ASN A 4 -32.32 -9.45 5.27
N HIS A 5 -32.20 -8.72 4.15
CA HIS A 5 -31.03 -8.81 3.26
C HIS A 5 -29.78 -8.23 3.90
N GLN A 6 -29.91 -7.16 4.68
CA GLN A 6 -28.80 -6.60 5.45
C GLN A 6 -28.29 -7.58 6.51
N THR A 7 -29.19 -8.22 7.25
CA THR A 7 -28.84 -9.24 8.26
C THR A 7 -28.14 -10.42 7.59
N LEU A 8 -28.62 -10.91 6.43
CA LEU A 8 -27.97 -11.97 5.68
C LEU A 8 -26.56 -11.59 5.23
N ALA A 9 -26.39 -10.35 4.70
CA ALA A 9 -25.07 -9.87 4.27
C ALA A 9 -24.09 -9.82 5.45
N LEU A 10 -24.53 -9.32 6.61
CA LEU A 10 -23.70 -9.26 7.82
C LEU A 10 -23.32 -10.64 8.36
N LEU A 11 -24.24 -11.61 8.34
CA LEU A 11 -23.96 -12.98 8.76
C LEU A 11 -22.95 -13.65 7.85
N LEU A 12 -23.13 -13.56 6.53
CA LEU A 12 -22.20 -14.12 5.55
C LEU A 12 -20.81 -13.47 5.65
N PHE A 13 -20.76 -12.16 5.74
CA PHE A 13 -19.53 -11.41 5.94
C PHE A 13 -18.81 -11.83 7.23
N SER A 14 -19.54 -11.87 8.35
CA SER A 14 -18.97 -12.24 9.64
C SER A 14 -18.47 -13.69 9.68
N ALA A 15 -19.22 -14.62 9.07
CA ALA A 15 -18.82 -16.02 8.95
C ALA A 15 -17.51 -16.15 8.13
N PHE A 16 -17.42 -15.43 7.01
CA PHE A 16 -16.23 -15.44 6.17
C PHE A 16 -15.01 -14.85 6.89
N VAL A 17 -15.18 -13.71 7.58
CA VAL A 17 -14.12 -13.10 8.40
C VAL A 17 -13.68 -14.05 9.51
N ALA A 18 -14.63 -14.71 10.21
CA ALA A 18 -14.31 -15.70 11.25
C ALA A 18 -13.49 -16.87 10.71
N VAL A 19 -13.86 -17.42 9.52
CA VAL A 19 -13.09 -18.48 8.85
C VAL A 19 -11.68 -18.00 8.51
N THR A 20 -11.54 -16.78 7.97
CA THR A 20 -10.23 -16.21 7.63
C THR A 20 -9.36 -16.03 8.88
N LEU A 21 -9.95 -15.57 9.99
CA LEU A 21 -9.26 -15.45 11.29
C LEU A 21 -8.87 -16.83 11.84
N ALA A 22 -9.74 -17.83 11.71
CA ALA A 22 -9.45 -19.20 12.15
C ALA A 22 -8.27 -19.81 11.39
N ILE A 23 -8.25 -19.66 10.05
CA ILE A 23 -7.11 -20.09 9.21
C ILE A 23 -5.84 -19.41 9.65
N THR A 24 -5.89 -18.10 9.86
CA THR A 24 -4.72 -17.31 10.29
C THR A 24 -4.17 -17.77 11.64
N THR A 25 -5.05 -17.99 12.61
CA THR A 25 -4.65 -18.46 13.94
C THR A 25 -4.10 -19.88 13.90
N TRP A 26 -4.65 -20.73 13.05
CA TRP A 26 -4.15 -22.09 12.83
C TRP A 26 -2.74 -22.12 12.23
N VAL A 27 -2.51 -21.31 11.18
CA VAL A 27 -1.18 -21.17 10.54
C VAL A 27 -0.16 -20.54 11.51
N SER A 28 -0.60 -19.65 12.40
CA SER A 28 0.27 -18.98 13.38
C SER A 28 0.66 -19.83 14.60
N ARG A 29 0.04 -20.99 14.81
CA ARG A 29 0.26 -21.84 16.00
C ARG A 29 1.65 -22.48 16.04
N ASN A 30 2.26 -22.80 14.91
CA ASN A 30 3.58 -23.44 14.84
C ASN A 30 4.70 -22.39 14.88
N ARG A 31 5.09 -21.94 16.07
CA ARG A 31 6.10 -20.90 16.29
C ARG A 31 7.43 -21.49 16.71
N HIS A 32 8.48 -21.24 15.95
CA HIS A 32 9.87 -21.41 16.39
C HIS A 32 10.41 -19.99 16.69
N GLY A 33 11.05 -19.79 17.83
CA GLY A 33 11.26 -18.45 18.42
C GLY A 33 12.49 -17.69 17.92
N SER A 34 13.01 -17.91 16.71
CA SER A 34 14.17 -17.18 16.19
C SER A 34 13.76 -15.83 15.54
N ALA A 35 14.64 -14.82 15.63
CA ALA A 35 14.44 -13.54 14.95
C ALA A 35 14.36 -13.72 13.41
N GLU A 36 15.13 -14.67 12.85
CA GLU A 36 15.13 -14.96 11.43
C GLU A 36 13.79 -15.55 10.95
N GLU A 37 13.17 -16.41 11.74
CA GLU A 37 11.82 -16.92 11.44
C GLU A 37 10.77 -15.83 11.59
N PHE A 38 10.91 -14.97 12.59
CA PHE A 38 9.95 -13.89 12.85
C PHE A 38 10.00 -12.79 11.77
N TYR A 39 11.20 -12.35 11.33
CA TYR A 39 11.36 -11.23 10.39
C TYR A 39 11.51 -11.67 8.92
N ALA A 40 12.10 -12.85 8.65
CA ALA A 40 12.37 -13.32 7.29
C ALA A 40 11.70 -14.66 6.94
N GLY A 41 10.85 -15.21 7.80
CA GLY A 41 10.13 -16.45 7.56
C GLY A 41 11.02 -17.68 7.37
N GLY A 42 12.28 -17.63 7.84
CA GLY A 42 13.28 -18.69 7.68
C GLY A 42 13.82 -18.84 6.25
N ARG A 43 13.50 -17.91 5.32
CA ARG A 43 13.95 -17.90 3.91
C ARG A 43 13.55 -19.16 3.11
N LEU A 44 12.41 -19.73 3.43
CA LEU A 44 11.96 -21.04 2.92
C LEU A 44 11.03 -20.95 1.71
N PHE A 45 10.61 -19.73 1.32
CA PHE A 45 9.62 -19.57 0.28
C PHE A 45 10.23 -19.72 -1.12
N SER A 46 9.50 -20.44 -1.99
CA SER A 46 9.79 -20.51 -3.41
C SER A 46 9.51 -19.17 -4.11
N PRO A 47 10.07 -18.94 -5.32
CA PRO A 47 9.81 -17.73 -6.09
C PRO A 47 8.33 -17.50 -6.38
N MET A 48 7.57 -18.58 -6.64
CA MET A 48 6.14 -18.49 -6.92
C MET A 48 5.35 -18.13 -5.67
N GLU A 49 5.57 -18.81 -4.53
CA GLU A 49 4.91 -18.49 -3.26
C GLU A 49 5.18 -17.04 -2.85
N ASN A 50 6.43 -16.60 -2.95
CA ASN A 50 6.78 -15.22 -2.64
C ASN A 50 6.18 -14.22 -3.64
N GLY A 51 6.08 -14.57 -4.94
CA GLY A 51 5.40 -13.78 -5.95
C GLY A 51 3.91 -13.57 -5.63
N PHE A 52 3.22 -14.62 -5.20
CA PHE A 52 1.84 -14.53 -4.70
C PHE A 52 1.75 -13.68 -3.42
N ALA A 53 2.70 -13.84 -2.49
CA ALA A 53 2.73 -13.04 -1.27
C ALA A 53 2.97 -11.55 -1.55
N ILE A 54 3.91 -11.21 -2.44
CA ILE A 54 4.16 -9.85 -2.92
C ILE A 54 2.90 -9.28 -3.57
N SER A 55 2.27 -10.04 -4.47
CA SER A 55 1.02 -9.63 -5.10
C SER A 55 -0.08 -9.41 -4.08
N GLY A 56 -0.17 -10.29 -3.07
CA GLY A 56 -1.08 -10.12 -1.94
C GLY A 56 -0.83 -8.82 -1.16
N ASP A 57 0.40 -8.45 -0.86
CA ASP A 57 0.71 -7.19 -0.19
C ASP A 57 0.36 -5.96 -1.05
N TYR A 58 0.55 -6.06 -2.36
CA TYR A 58 0.36 -4.95 -3.28
C TYR A 58 -1.10 -4.74 -3.71
N MET A 59 -1.81 -5.82 -4.03
CA MET A 59 -3.24 -5.80 -4.36
C MET A 59 -4.05 -5.55 -3.08
N SER A 60 -4.10 -4.31 -2.63
CA SER A 60 -4.70 -3.83 -1.39
C SER A 60 -6.11 -3.25 -1.63
N ALA A 61 -6.72 -2.69 -0.57
CA ALA A 61 -7.94 -1.89 -0.71
C ALA A 61 -7.78 -0.75 -1.72
N ALA A 62 -6.59 -0.15 -1.80
CA ALA A 62 -6.31 0.90 -2.77
C ALA A 62 -6.49 0.42 -4.21
N SER A 63 -5.96 -0.75 -4.53
CA SER A 63 -6.07 -1.33 -5.87
C SER A 63 -7.48 -1.80 -6.20
N PHE A 64 -8.15 -2.47 -5.24
CA PHE A 64 -9.45 -3.09 -5.49
C PHE A 64 -10.61 -2.11 -5.35
N LEU A 65 -10.64 -1.33 -4.27
CA LEU A 65 -11.73 -0.39 -4.01
C LEU A 65 -11.40 1.01 -4.57
N GLY A 66 -10.19 1.53 -4.26
CA GLY A 66 -9.81 2.89 -4.59
C GLY A 66 -9.63 3.13 -6.08
N VAL A 67 -8.81 2.33 -6.77
CA VAL A 67 -8.55 2.50 -8.22
C VAL A 67 -9.82 2.25 -9.02
N THR A 68 -10.57 1.19 -8.71
CA THR A 68 -11.84 0.89 -9.39
C THR A 68 -12.85 2.03 -9.19
N GLY A 69 -12.88 2.62 -7.98
CA GLY A 69 -13.69 3.79 -7.69
C GLY A 69 -13.27 5.02 -8.49
N LEU A 70 -11.97 5.30 -8.60
CA LEU A 70 -11.46 6.40 -9.43
C LEU A 70 -11.82 6.22 -10.91
N ILE A 71 -11.71 5.00 -11.44
CA ILE A 71 -12.15 4.70 -12.82
C ILE A 71 -13.66 4.91 -12.95
N ALA A 72 -14.45 4.45 -11.98
CA ALA A 72 -15.90 4.63 -12.00
C ALA A 72 -16.33 6.11 -11.97
N LEU A 73 -15.57 6.99 -11.30
CA LEU A 73 -15.87 8.41 -11.16
C LEU A 73 -15.25 9.29 -12.24
N PHE A 74 -14.05 8.96 -12.72
CA PHE A 74 -13.22 9.81 -13.59
C PHE A 74 -12.76 9.12 -14.88
N GLY A 75 -13.26 7.93 -15.16
CA GLY A 75 -12.98 7.19 -16.39
C GLY A 75 -11.49 6.99 -16.64
N TYR A 76 -11.00 7.52 -17.76
CA TYR A 76 -9.60 7.38 -18.20
C TYR A 76 -8.60 7.89 -17.15
N ASP A 77 -8.87 9.02 -16.51
CA ASP A 77 -7.94 9.58 -15.51
C ASP A 77 -7.78 8.68 -14.27
N GLY A 78 -8.82 7.92 -13.92
CA GLY A 78 -8.70 6.88 -12.89
C GLY A 78 -7.79 5.71 -13.31
N LEU A 79 -7.77 5.38 -14.62
CA LEU A 79 -6.90 4.34 -15.17
C LEU A 79 -5.41 4.70 -15.09
N LEU A 80 -5.06 5.98 -15.07
CA LEU A 80 -3.67 6.43 -14.98
C LEU A 80 -2.96 5.96 -13.69
N TYR A 81 -3.72 5.74 -12.61
CA TYR A 81 -3.18 5.10 -11.39
C TYR A 81 -2.68 3.68 -11.67
N VAL A 82 -3.40 2.91 -12.49
CA VAL A 82 -3.03 1.53 -12.86
C VAL A 82 -1.66 1.50 -13.54
N VAL A 83 -1.44 2.41 -14.48
CA VAL A 83 -0.17 2.50 -15.22
C VAL A 83 0.99 2.79 -14.26
N GLY A 84 0.84 3.76 -13.36
CA GLY A 84 1.86 4.11 -12.38
C GLY A 84 2.21 2.96 -11.45
N PHE A 85 1.20 2.30 -10.90
CA PHE A 85 1.37 1.14 -10.02
C PHE A 85 2.02 -0.06 -10.71
N LEU A 86 1.74 -0.30 -12.01
CA LEU A 86 2.31 -1.42 -12.74
C LEU A 86 3.76 -1.15 -13.16
N VAL A 87 4.05 0.05 -13.68
CA VAL A 87 5.39 0.43 -14.13
C VAL A 87 6.39 0.44 -12.97
N ALA A 88 5.96 0.73 -11.75
CA ALA A 88 6.78 0.67 -10.55
C ALA A 88 7.50 -0.68 -10.35
N TRP A 89 6.88 -1.78 -10.78
CA TRP A 89 7.48 -3.10 -10.65
C TRP A 89 8.66 -3.34 -11.58
N LEU A 90 8.79 -2.59 -12.67
CA LEU A 90 9.99 -2.60 -13.51
C LEU A 90 11.17 -1.95 -12.78
N VAL A 91 10.93 -0.84 -12.05
CA VAL A 91 11.94 -0.21 -11.20
C VAL A 91 12.42 -1.19 -10.12
N VAL A 92 11.49 -1.88 -9.46
CA VAL A 92 11.81 -2.90 -8.44
C VAL A 92 12.58 -4.07 -9.03
N LEU A 93 12.18 -4.56 -10.22
CA LEU A 93 12.80 -5.70 -10.89
C LEU A 93 14.26 -5.42 -11.26
N PHE A 94 14.52 -4.24 -11.83
CA PHE A 94 15.84 -3.94 -12.40
C PHE A 94 16.80 -3.33 -11.39
N LEU A 95 16.32 -2.57 -10.40
CA LEU A 95 17.20 -1.78 -9.54
C LEU A 95 17.24 -2.26 -8.07
N VAL A 96 16.30 -3.09 -7.63
CA VAL A 96 16.10 -3.29 -6.19
C VAL A 96 16.15 -4.75 -5.78
N ALA A 97 15.38 -5.63 -6.41
CA ALA A 97 15.04 -6.94 -5.87
C ALA A 97 16.27 -7.83 -5.55
N GLU A 98 17.21 -7.97 -6.48
CA GLU A 98 18.39 -8.80 -6.31
C GLU A 98 19.39 -8.17 -5.33
N LEU A 99 19.64 -6.87 -5.50
CA LEU A 99 20.64 -6.14 -4.72
C LEU A 99 20.24 -6.06 -3.24
N VAL A 100 18.98 -5.74 -2.98
CA VAL A 100 18.44 -5.66 -1.61
C VAL A 100 18.48 -7.03 -0.93
N ARG A 101 18.14 -8.12 -1.67
CA ARG A 101 18.20 -9.49 -1.11
C ARG A 101 19.62 -9.86 -0.70
N ASN A 102 20.62 -9.43 -1.46
CA ASN A 102 22.02 -9.75 -1.19
C ASN A 102 22.63 -8.88 -0.06
N CYS A 103 22.21 -7.60 0.06
CA CYS A 103 22.82 -6.66 1.01
C CYS A 103 22.09 -6.58 2.36
N GLY A 104 20.77 -6.78 2.39
CA GLY A 104 19.96 -6.64 3.60
C GLY A 104 19.71 -7.96 4.31
N ARG A 105 19.17 -7.83 5.53
CA ARG A 105 18.80 -8.98 6.37
C ARG A 105 17.33 -9.00 6.73
N PHE A 106 16.77 -7.90 7.24
CA PHE A 106 15.39 -7.79 7.74
C PHE A 106 14.71 -6.49 7.34
N THR A 107 15.44 -5.38 7.29
CA THR A 107 14.90 -4.04 7.06
C THR A 107 15.67 -3.28 5.98
N LEU A 108 15.10 -2.16 5.52
CA LEU A 108 15.81 -1.21 4.64
C LEU A 108 17.09 -0.70 5.29
N ALA A 109 17.06 -0.46 6.62
CA ALA A 109 18.21 0.04 7.35
C ALA A 109 19.41 -0.90 7.28
N ASP A 110 19.20 -2.21 7.19
CA ASP A 110 20.30 -3.17 7.04
C ASP A 110 21.09 -2.97 5.74
N VAL A 111 20.40 -2.67 4.64
CA VAL A 111 21.02 -2.42 3.33
C VAL A 111 21.92 -1.18 3.39
N VAL A 112 21.40 -0.09 3.98
CA VAL A 112 22.12 1.18 4.06
C VAL A 112 23.25 1.11 5.09
N ALA A 113 23.02 0.45 6.23
CA ALA A 113 24.01 0.28 7.29
C ALA A 113 25.14 -0.70 6.92
N ALA A 114 25.02 -1.48 5.84
CA ALA A 114 26.05 -2.43 5.41
C ALA A 114 27.42 -1.77 5.18
N ARG A 115 27.45 -0.49 4.78
CA ARG A 115 28.69 0.26 4.50
C ARG A 115 28.83 1.59 5.24
N MET A 116 27.83 2.00 6.02
CA MET A 116 27.79 3.30 6.69
C MET A 116 27.77 3.14 8.21
N SER A 117 27.94 4.26 8.94
CA SER A 117 27.82 4.26 10.40
C SER A 117 26.41 3.81 10.83
N GLU A 118 26.34 2.69 11.51
CA GLU A 118 25.11 1.94 11.78
C GLU A 118 24.03 2.78 12.49
N ARG A 119 24.41 3.44 13.61
CA ARG A 119 23.44 4.11 14.48
C ARG A 119 22.66 5.26 13.80
N PRO A 120 23.29 6.29 13.17
CA PRO A 120 22.54 7.40 12.57
C PRO A 120 21.68 6.94 11.39
N VAL A 121 22.17 5.98 10.61
CA VAL A 121 21.47 5.47 9.43
C VAL A 121 20.27 4.62 9.83
N ARG A 122 20.38 3.74 10.84
CA ARG A 122 19.24 2.96 11.34
C ARG A 122 18.16 3.85 11.92
N ILE A 123 18.52 4.92 12.65
CA ILE A 123 17.53 5.87 13.18
C ILE A 123 16.80 6.56 12.02
N ALA A 124 17.52 7.08 11.02
CA ALA A 124 16.91 7.78 9.90
C ALA A 124 16.01 6.84 9.06
N ALA A 125 16.52 5.70 8.62
CA ALA A 125 15.77 4.74 7.81
C ALA A 125 14.59 4.12 8.57
N GLY A 126 14.75 3.83 9.87
CA GLY A 126 13.69 3.34 10.74
C GLY A 126 12.57 4.37 10.90
N THR A 127 12.90 5.65 11.12
CA THR A 127 11.92 6.74 11.21
C THR A 127 11.12 6.87 9.92
N SER A 128 11.79 6.90 8.77
CA SER A 128 11.13 6.96 7.46
C SER A 128 10.24 5.75 7.22
N SER A 129 10.74 4.55 7.49
CA SER A 129 9.99 3.29 7.32
C SER A 129 8.72 3.25 8.14
N VAL A 130 8.75 3.71 9.38
CA VAL A 130 7.57 3.81 10.26
C VAL A 130 6.58 4.85 9.72
N THR A 131 7.06 6.03 9.29
CA THR A 131 6.20 7.08 8.75
C THR A 131 5.48 6.63 7.48
N VAL A 132 6.19 6.04 6.52
CA VAL A 132 5.60 5.47 5.30
C VAL A 132 4.54 4.42 5.63
N SER A 133 4.86 3.53 6.58
CA SER A 133 3.94 2.47 7.01
C SER A 133 2.67 3.03 7.66
N VAL A 134 2.77 4.05 8.51
CA VAL A 134 1.61 4.71 9.12
C VAL A 134 0.70 5.31 8.05
N LEU A 135 1.25 6.06 7.09
CA LEU A 135 0.47 6.65 6.00
C LEU A 135 -0.24 5.58 5.16
N TYR A 136 0.43 4.47 4.89
CA TYR A 136 -0.20 3.36 4.15
C TYR A 136 -1.30 2.69 4.98
N LEU A 137 -1.11 2.52 6.29
CA LEU A 137 -2.12 1.97 7.20
C LEU A 137 -3.36 2.85 7.28
N VAL A 138 -3.22 4.18 7.24
CA VAL A 138 -4.35 5.13 7.18
C VAL A 138 -5.26 4.79 5.99
N ALA A 139 -4.70 4.56 4.82
CA ALA A 139 -5.46 4.16 3.63
C ALA A 139 -6.24 2.85 3.86
N GLN A 140 -5.64 1.87 4.53
CA GLN A 140 -6.31 0.61 4.83
C GLN A 140 -7.45 0.80 5.85
N MET A 141 -7.29 1.67 6.86
CA MET A 141 -8.36 2.00 7.81
C MET A 141 -9.55 2.67 7.12
N VAL A 142 -9.29 3.60 6.21
CA VAL A 142 -10.33 4.27 5.41
C VAL A 142 -11.08 3.27 4.53
N GLY A 143 -10.36 2.39 3.83
CA GLY A 143 -10.97 1.34 2.99
C GLY A 143 -11.87 0.39 3.79
N ALA A 144 -11.40 -0.07 4.94
CA ALA A 144 -12.15 -0.94 5.82
C ALA A 144 -13.37 -0.24 6.43
N GLY A 145 -13.21 1.02 6.85
CA GLY A 145 -14.30 1.83 7.38
C GLY A 145 -15.41 2.06 6.35
N SER A 146 -15.06 2.40 5.12
CA SER A 146 -16.02 2.60 4.03
C SER A 146 -16.80 1.33 3.71
N LEU A 147 -16.11 0.18 3.69
CA LEU A 147 -16.71 -1.11 3.38
C LEU A 147 -17.70 -1.56 4.47
N VAL A 148 -17.31 -1.51 5.74
CA VAL A 148 -18.15 -1.93 6.85
C VAL A 148 -19.29 -0.94 7.09
N ALA A 149 -19.07 0.36 6.88
CA ALA A 149 -20.15 1.36 6.92
C ALA A 149 -21.23 1.07 5.87
N LEU A 150 -20.84 0.66 4.65
CA LEU A 150 -21.77 0.25 3.61
C LEU A 150 -22.56 -1.01 4.02
N LEU A 151 -21.90 -2.03 4.60
CA LEU A 151 -22.53 -3.25 5.11
C LEU A 151 -23.56 -2.97 6.21
N LEU A 152 -23.24 -2.04 7.13
CA LEU A 152 -24.10 -1.67 8.24
C LEU A 152 -25.27 -0.75 7.83
N GLY A 153 -25.27 -0.27 6.57
CA GLY A 153 -26.26 0.74 6.13
C GLY A 153 -26.16 2.05 6.92
N GLY A 154 -25.02 2.29 7.57
CA GLY A 154 -24.78 3.41 8.48
C GLY A 154 -24.71 4.74 7.73
N THR A 155 -25.71 5.57 7.92
CA THR A 155 -25.79 6.93 7.37
C THR A 155 -25.29 7.98 8.36
N SER A 156 -25.22 7.65 9.67
CA SER A 156 -24.79 8.59 10.70
C SER A 156 -23.26 8.66 10.81
N GLU A 157 -22.76 9.85 11.07
CA GLU A 157 -21.34 10.09 11.27
C GLU A 157 -20.75 9.28 12.44
N ALA A 158 -21.51 9.18 13.54
CA ALA A 158 -21.14 8.38 14.70
C ALA A 158 -20.98 6.90 14.37
N ALA A 159 -21.90 6.31 13.57
CA ALA A 159 -21.79 4.92 13.15
C ALA A 159 -20.54 4.67 12.30
N ARG A 160 -20.19 5.57 11.39
CA ARG A 160 -18.94 5.50 10.59
C ARG A 160 -17.71 5.54 11.47
N ASN A 161 -17.66 6.44 12.45
CA ASN A 161 -16.51 6.57 13.37
C ASN A 161 -16.33 5.31 14.22
N TRP A 162 -17.40 4.79 14.82
CA TRP A 162 -17.35 3.54 15.58
C TRP A 162 -16.94 2.34 14.72
N THR A 163 -17.32 2.34 13.45
CA THR A 163 -16.89 1.32 12.48
C THR A 163 -15.38 1.35 12.28
N VAL A 164 -14.80 2.52 12.02
CA VAL A 164 -13.33 2.67 11.84
C VAL A 164 -12.58 2.24 13.10
N ILE A 165 -13.06 2.65 14.28
CA ILE A 165 -12.45 2.28 15.56
C ILE A 165 -12.53 0.77 15.80
N GLY A 166 -13.70 0.17 15.63
CA GLY A 166 -13.91 -1.27 15.86
C GLY A 166 -13.11 -2.14 14.90
N VAL A 167 -13.11 -1.79 13.62
CA VAL A 167 -12.32 -2.46 12.59
C VAL A 167 -10.82 -2.29 12.85
N GLY A 168 -10.39 -1.07 13.17
CA GLY A 168 -8.99 -0.80 13.50
C GLY A 168 -8.52 -1.56 14.73
N ALA A 169 -9.33 -1.64 15.78
CA ALA A 169 -9.04 -2.45 16.97
C ALA A 169 -8.90 -3.95 16.64
N LEU A 170 -9.83 -4.49 15.83
CA LEU A 170 -9.75 -5.87 15.33
C LEU A 170 -8.44 -6.11 14.56
N MET A 171 -8.03 -5.17 13.70
CA MET A 171 -6.79 -5.24 12.92
C MET A 171 -5.55 -5.24 13.83
N VAL A 172 -5.52 -4.39 14.85
CA VAL A 172 -4.40 -4.32 15.82
C VAL A 172 -4.27 -5.65 16.58
N ILE A 173 -5.39 -6.23 17.03
CA ILE A 173 -5.41 -7.54 17.70
C ILE A 173 -4.88 -8.63 16.76
N TYR A 174 -5.38 -8.67 15.54
CA TYR A 174 -4.99 -9.64 14.52
C TYR A 174 -3.48 -9.64 14.24
N VAL A 175 -2.90 -8.44 14.06
CA VAL A 175 -1.47 -8.28 13.74
C VAL A 175 -0.56 -8.73 14.88
N SER A 176 -0.97 -8.54 16.13
CA SER A 176 -0.15 -8.93 17.30
C SER A 176 0.13 -10.43 17.39
N MET A 177 -0.58 -11.25 16.61
CA MET A 177 -0.54 -12.72 16.68
C MET A 177 0.43 -13.39 15.70
N GLY A 178 0.92 -12.72 14.64
CA GLY A 178 1.70 -13.34 13.55
C GLY A 178 3.20 -12.93 13.50
N GLY A 179 3.98 -13.63 12.67
CA GLY A 179 5.32 -13.29 12.19
C GLY A 179 5.37 -13.42 10.66
N MET A 180 6.53 -13.23 10.02
CA MET A 180 6.66 -13.19 8.55
C MET A 180 6.14 -14.45 7.86
N ARG A 181 6.38 -15.64 8.42
CA ARG A 181 5.89 -16.90 7.85
C ARG A 181 4.37 -16.94 7.79
N ALA A 182 3.70 -16.54 8.87
CA ALA A 182 2.24 -16.51 8.92
C ALA A 182 1.68 -15.46 7.96
N THR A 183 2.24 -14.23 7.97
CA THR A 183 1.80 -13.18 7.06
C THR A 183 2.00 -13.55 5.59
N THR A 184 3.06 -14.28 5.23
CA THR A 184 3.29 -14.76 3.87
C THR A 184 2.18 -15.70 3.40
N TRP A 185 1.82 -16.70 4.19
CA TRP A 185 0.72 -17.61 3.85
C TRP A 185 -0.62 -16.91 3.77
N ILE A 186 -0.89 -15.99 4.69
CA ILE A 186 -2.10 -15.17 4.66
C ILE A 186 -2.18 -14.37 3.35
N GLN A 187 -1.07 -13.77 2.92
CA GLN A 187 -1.02 -13.02 1.66
C GLN A 187 -1.22 -13.91 0.43
N ILE A 188 -0.69 -15.13 0.44
CA ILE A 188 -0.90 -16.11 -0.65
C ILE A 188 -2.39 -16.45 -0.76
N VAL A 189 -3.02 -16.87 0.34
CA VAL A 189 -4.45 -17.23 0.36
C VAL A 189 -5.31 -16.05 -0.09
N LYS A 190 -5.03 -14.85 0.45
CA LYS A 190 -5.70 -13.62 0.06
C LYS A 190 -5.55 -13.30 -1.42
N ALA A 191 -4.32 -13.41 -1.97
CA ALA A 191 -4.08 -13.14 -3.38
C ALA A 191 -4.93 -14.05 -4.28
N VAL A 192 -5.00 -15.32 -3.94
CA VAL A 192 -5.84 -16.30 -4.68
C VAL A 192 -7.31 -15.92 -4.59
N MET A 193 -7.81 -15.58 -3.39
CA MET A 193 -9.20 -15.22 -3.19
C MET A 193 -9.57 -13.91 -3.91
N LEU A 194 -8.71 -12.89 -3.82
CA LEU A 194 -8.94 -11.62 -4.49
C LEU A 194 -8.92 -11.76 -6.01
N MET A 195 -7.95 -12.53 -6.56
CA MET A 195 -7.91 -12.85 -7.99
C MET A 195 -9.16 -13.61 -8.42
N GLY A 196 -9.58 -14.62 -7.67
CA GLY A 196 -10.81 -15.37 -7.96
C GLY A 196 -12.06 -14.50 -7.95
N GLY A 197 -12.21 -13.64 -6.95
CA GLY A 197 -13.30 -12.66 -6.87
C GLY A 197 -13.29 -11.64 -8.00
N ALA A 198 -12.11 -11.11 -8.35
CA ALA A 198 -11.94 -10.17 -9.45
C ALA A 198 -12.25 -10.84 -10.81
N ILE A 199 -11.80 -12.07 -11.03
CA ILE A 199 -12.13 -12.87 -12.23
C ILE A 199 -13.65 -13.08 -12.33
N ALA A 200 -14.28 -13.55 -11.25
CA ALA A 200 -15.71 -13.79 -11.23
C ALA A 200 -16.52 -12.53 -11.58
N LEU A 201 -16.22 -11.41 -10.93
CA LEU A 201 -16.89 -10.13 -11.22
C LEU A 201 -16.62 -9.65 -12.64
N THR A 202 -15.38 -9.76 -13.13
CA THR A 202 -15.01 -9.39 -14.50
C THR A 202 -15.80 -10.21 -15.52
N VAL A 203 -15.90 -11.52 -15.31
CA VAL A 203 -16.71 -12.41 -16.17
C VAL A 203 -18.18 -11.99 -16.14
N LEU A 204 -18.74 -11.71 -14.98
CA LEU A 204 -20.14 -11.26 -14.87
C LEU A 204 -20.39 -9.91 -15.59
N VAL A 205 -19.45 -8.95 -15.47
CA VAL A 205 -19.52 -7.70 -16.24
C VAL A 205 -19.47 -7.98 -17.74
N LEU A 206 -18.52 -8.78 -18.21
CA LEU A 206 -18.39 -9.11 -19.63
C LEU A 206 -19.62 -9.86 -20.17
N VAL A 207 -20.16 -10.80 -19.41
CA VAL A 207 -21.43 -11.49 -19.78
C VAL A 207 -22.57 -10.50 -19.91
N ARG A 208 -22.68 -9.51 -19.00
CA ARG A 208 -23.73 -8.47 -19.05
C ARG A 208 -23.66 -7.62 -20.32
N PHE A 209 -22.48 -7.45 -20.89
CA PHE A 209 -22.23 -6.73 -22.13
C PHE A 209 -21.94 -7.66 -23.33
N HIS A 210 -22.29 -8.94 -23.25
CA HIS A 210 -22.12 -9.94 -24.33
C HIS A 210 -20.65 -10.06 -24.83
N GLY A 211 -19.67 -9.76 -23.98
CA GLY A 211 -18.24 -9.74 -24.32
C GLY A 211 -17.79 -8.52 -25.13
N ASP A 212 -18.68 -7.55 -25.42
CA ASP A 212 -18.36 -6.36 -26.19
C ASP A 212 -17.85 -5.23 -25.26
N LEU A 213 -16.52 -5.04 -25.26
CA LEU A 213 -15.86 -3.96 -24.52
C LEU A 213 -16.26 -2.57 -25.03
N ASN A 214 -16.56 -2.42 -26.33
CA ASN A 214 -16.98 -1.13 -26.87
C ASN A 214 -18.36 -0.77 -26.34
N GLN A 215 -19.26 -1.73 -26.23
CA GLN A 215 -20.57 -1.53 -25.62
C GLN A 215 -20.44 -1.14 -24.13
N LEU A 216 -19.57 -1.82 -23.37
CA LEU A 216 -19.26 -1.46 -21.99
C LEU A 216 -18.79 0.00 -21.88
N LEU A 217 -17.79 0.40 -22.68
CA LEU A 217 -17.20 1.73 -22.63
C LEU A 217 -18.20 2.81 -23.04
N ARG A 218 -18.98 2.60 -24.11
CA ARG A 218 -20.04 3.52 -24.53
C ARG A 218 -21.12 3.67 -23.45
N SER A 219 -21.51 2.58 -22.80
CA SER A 219 -22.50 2.62 -21.72
C SER A 219 -21.97 3.39 -20.51
N ALA A 220 -20.70 3.21 -20.16
CA ALA A 220 -20.04 3.95 -19.10
C ALA A 220 -19.95 5.46 -19.43
N ALA A 221 -19.56 5.82 -20.64
CA ALA A 221 -19.51 7.19 -21.11
C ALA A 221 -20.87 7.87 -21.09
N ALA A 222 -21.91 7.20 -21.60
CA ALA A 222 -23.28 7.72 -21.61
C ALA A 222 -23.80 7.95 -20.19
N ARG A 223 -23.54 7.02 -19.27
CA ARG A 223 -24.05 7.10 -17.89
C ARG A 223 -23.23 8.03 -16.97
N SER A 224 -22.01 8.38 -17.38
CA SER A 224 -21.13 9.29 -16.65
C SER A 224 -21.60 10.74 -16.64
N GLY A 225 -22.45 11.13 -17.59
CA GLY A 225 -22.82 12.53 -17.84
C GLY A 225 -21.76 13.35 -18.59
N HIS A 226 -20.59 12.76 -18.86
CA HIS A 226 -19.46 13.41 -19.54
C HIS A 226 -19.27 12.95 -21.00
N GLY A 227 -20.08 11.98 -21.47
CA GLY A 227 -19.96 11.43 -22.82
C GLY A 227 -18.55 10.92 -23.11
N ASP A 228 -18.06 11.17 -24.34
CA ASP A 228 -16.74 10.69 -24.80
C ASP A 228 -15.57 11.27 -23.98
N ALA A 229 -15.75 12.41 -23.30
CA ALA A 229 -14.73 12.96 -22.40
C ALA A 229 -14.39 12.02 -21.24
N PHE A 230 -15.31 11.12 -20.86
CA PHE A 230 -15.07 10.09 -19.83
C PHE A 230 -14.04 9.04 -20.27
N LEU A 231 -13.90 8.84 -21.58
CA LEU A 231 -12.98 7.88 -22.18
C LEU A 231 -11.65 8.54 -22.63
N ALA A 232 -11.56 9.87 -22.49
CA ALA A 232 -10.37 10.65 -22.84
C ALA A 232 -9.64 11.16 -21.60
N PRO A 233 -8.32 11.43 -21.68
CA PRO A 233 -7.58 12.03 -20.57
C PRO A 233 -8.01 13.48 -20.34
N GLY A 234 -7.99 13.93 -19.09
CA GLY A 234 -8.16 15.34 -18.74
C GLY A 234 -9.43 15.67 -17.95
N LEU A 235 -10.26 14.69 -17.61
CA LEU A 235 -11.47 14.93 -16.82
C LEU A 235 -11.12 15.41 -15.39
N LYS A 236 -10.10 14.80 -14.79
CA LYS A 236 -9.58 15.15 -13.46
C LYS A 236 -8.31 16.02 -13.54
N TYR A 237 -7.42 15.73 -14.49
CA TYR A 237 -6.08 16.34 -14.57
C TYR A 237 -5.88 17.28 -15.74
N GLY A 238 -6.93 17.58 -16.53
CA GLY A 238 -6.81 18.42 -17.74
C GLY A 238 -7.16 19.90 -17.56
N GLY A 239 -7.74 20.29 -16.42
CA GLY A 239 -8.34 21.61 -16.24
C GLY A 239 -7.35 22.78 -16.35
N ASP A 240 -6.24 22.72 -15.65
CA ASP A 240 -5.21 23.76 -15.60
C ASP A 240 -3.79 23.18 -15.50
N TRP A 241 -2.80 24.05 -15.47
CA TRP A 241 -1.40 23.64 -15.30
C TRP A 241 -1.13 22.98 -13.94
N THR A 242 -1.81 23.40 -12.88
CA THR A 242 -1.68 22.84 -11.54
C THR A 242 -2.12 21.38 -11.53
N ALA A 243 -3.28 21.08 -12.11
CA ALA A 243 -3.78 19.72 -12.24
C ALA A 243 -2.83 18.81 -13.06
N ARG A 244 -2.24 19.34 -14.14
CA ARG A 244 -1.25 18.61 -14.94
C ARG A 244 0.04 18.31 -14.18
N PHE A 245 0.57 19.29 -13.44
CA PHE A 245 1.73 19.09 -12.57
C PHE A 245 1.42 18.13 -11.43
N ASP A 246 0.20 18.16 -10.87
CA ASP A 246 -0.22 17.20 -9.85
C ASP A 246 -0.26 15.77 -10.39
N PHE A 247 -0.72 15.60 -11.65
CA PHE A 247 -0.65 14.31 -12.32
C PHE A 247 0.79 13.81 -12.50
N ILE A 248 1.73 14.67 -12.95
CA ILE A 248 3.15 14.31 -13.08
C ILE A 248 3.72 13.94 -11.71
N SER A 249 3.39 14.72 -10.68
CA SER A 249 3.81 14.49 -9.30
C SER A 249 3.33 13.13 -8.78
N LEU A 250 2.06 12.82 -9.01
CA LEU A 250 1.47 11.53 -8.69
C LEU A 250 2.15 10.39 -9.47
N GLY A 251 2.36 10.56 -10.77
CA GLY A 251 3.03 9.58 -11.63
C GLY A 251 4.42 9.22 -11.13
N LEU A 252 5.24 10.23 -10.78
CA LEU A 252 6.56 10.02 -10.18
C LEU A 252 6.47 9.27 -8.84
N ALA A 253 5.53 9.68 -7.98
CA ALA A 253 5.30 9.02 -6.70
C ALA A 253 4.95 7.55 -6.87
N LEU A 254 4.02 7.22 -7.77
CA LEU A 254 3.57 5.85 -8.01
C LEU A 254 4.68 4.98 -8.60
N VAL A 255 5.38 5.46 -9.63
CA VAL A 255 6.43 4.70 -10.33
C VAL A 255 7.64 4.44 -9.43
N LEU A 256 8.05 5.41 -8.62
CA LEU A 256 9.26 5.33 -7.82
C LEU A 256 9.00 4.82 -6.38
N GLY A 257 7.78 5.02 -5.86
CA GLY A 257 7.46 4.77 -4.47
C GLY A 257 7.53 3.30 -4.06
N THR A 258 7.11 2.38 -4.93
CA THR A 258 7.13 0.94 -4.64
C THR A 258 8.51 0.44 -4.22
N ALA A 259 9.57 0.95 -4.85
CA ALA A 259 10.95 0.60 -4.55
C ALA A 259 11.43 1.07 -3.16
N GLY A 260 10.71 2.01 -2.54
CA GLY A 260 10.98 2.53 -1.19
C GLY A 260 10.05 1.98 -0.10
N LEU A 261 9.10 1.09 -0.41
CA LEU A 261 8.13 0.57 0.56
C LEU A 261 8.73 -0.49 1.48
N PRO A 262 8.78 -0.29 2.81
CA PRO A 262 9.45 -1.21 3.73
C PRO A 262 8.87 -2.62 3.70
N HIS A 263 7.54 -2.78 3.64
CA HIS A 263 6.86 -4.07 3.63
C HIS A 263 7.08 -4.85 2.32
N ILE A 264 7.27 -4.16 1.18
CA ILE A 264 7.64 -4.80 -0.08
C ILE A 264 9.10 -5.26 -0.05
N LEU A 265 10.01 -4.39 0.43
CA LEU A 265 11.43 -4.73 0.55
C LEU A 265 11.66 -5.94 1.47
N SER A 266 10.90 -6.05 2.56
CA SER A 266 10.99 -7.19 3.49
C SER A 266 10.66 -8.54 2.84
N ARG A 267 9.89 -8.57 1.75
CA ARG A 267 9.58 -9.79 1.00
C ARG A 267 10.77 -10.39 0.28
N PHE A 268 11.76 -9.58 -0.09
CA PHE A 268 12.97 -10.10 -0.73
C PHE A 268 13.84 -10.93 0.23
N TYR A 269 13.70 -10.71 1.54
CA TYR A 269 14.43 -11.49 2.55
C TYR A 269 13.79 -12.85 2.86
N THR A 270 12.58 -13.14 2.38
CA THR A 270 11.88 -14.40 2.65
C THR A 270 12.31 -15.56 1.73
N VAL A 271 13.05 -15.28 0.67
CA VAL A 271 13.55 -16.25 -0.31
C VAL A 271 15.03 -16.52 -0.14
N PRO A 272 15.51 -17.73 -0.55
CA PRO A 272 16.90 -18.14 -0.26
C PRO A 272 17.97 -17.39 -1.06
N THR A 273 17.65 -16.91 -2.28
CA THR A 273 18.67 -16.31 -3.18
C THR A 273 18.14 -15.07 -3.90
N ALA A 274 19.06 -14.21 -4.39
CA ALA A 274 18.72 -13.05 -5.22
C ALA A 274 17.98 -13.45 -6.50
N ARG A 275 18.39 -14.53 -7.17
CA ARG A 275 17.68 -15.06 -8.34
C ARG A 275 16.25 -15.46 -8.00
N ALA A 276 16.02 -16.02 -6.81
CA ALA A 276 14.67 -16.31 -6.33
C ALA A 276 13.86 -15.03 -6.09
N ALA A 277 14.46 -13.98 -5.53
CA ALA A 277 13.82 -12.67 -5.34
C ALA A 277 13.40 -12.06 -6.69
N ARG A 278 14.30 -12.03 -7.68
CA ARG A 278 13.98 -11.56 -9.04
C ARG A 278 12.84 -12.33 -9.69
N ARG A 279 12.86 -13.67 -9.62
CA ARG A 279 11.79 -14.53 -10.13
C ARG A 279 10.47 -14.29 -9.42
N SER A 280 10.49 -13.99 -8.11
CA SER A 280 9.29 -13.61 -7.36
C SER A 280 8.65 -12.32 -7.91
N VAL A 281 9.48 -11.33 -8.27
CA VAL A 281 9.00 -10.08 -8.89
C VAL A 281 8.37 -10.34 -10.25
N VAL A 282 8.94 -11.24 -11.06
CA VAL A 282 8.34 -11.62 -12.37
C VAL A 282 6.95 -12.24 -12.18
N TRP A 283 6.79 -13.15 -11.20
CA TRP A 283 5.48 -13.69 -10.83
C TRP A 283 4.52 -12.60 -10.36
N ALA A 284 5.03 -11.67 -9.53
CA ALA A 284 4.23 -10.55 -9.03
C ALA A 284 3.76 -9.63 -10.18
N ILE A 285 4.62 -9.30 -11.14
CA ILE A 285 4.26 -8.50 -12.32
C ILE A 285 3.11 -9.15 -13.10
N GLY A 286 3.19 -10.47 -13.35
CA GLY A 286 2.13 -11.20 -14.05
C GLY A 286 0.79 -11.15 -13.32
N LEU A 287 0.79 -11.44 -12.02
CA LEU A 287 -0.42 -11.44 -11.19
C LEU A 287 -1.01 -10.04 -11.03
N ILE A 288 -0.19 -9.05 -10.68
CA ILE A 288 -0.61 -7.66 -10.49
C ILE A 288 -1.09 -7.05 -11.81
N GLY A 289 -0.40 -7.31 -12.93
CA GLY A 289 -0.81 -6.84 -14.24
C GLY A 289 -2.17 -7.41 -14.66
N SER A 290 -2.37 -8.72 -14.48
CA SER A 290 -3.67 -9.36 -14.75
C SER A 290 -4.78 -8.78 -13.87
N PHE A 291 -4.49 -8.53 -12.60
CA PHE A 291 -5.43 -7.92 -11.68
C PHE A 291 -5.82 -6.49 -12.11
N TYR A 292 -4.86 -5.67 -12.53
CA TYR A 292 -5.15 -4.31 -12.99
C TYR A 292 -5.93 -4.27 -14.30
N LEU A 293 -5.75 -5.24 -15.20
CA LEU A 293 -6.63 -5.39 -16.37
C LEU A 293 -8.08 -5.69 -15.95
N MET A 294 -8.27 -6.46 -14.89
CA MET A 294 -9.61 -6.68 -14.33
C MET A 294 -10.17 -5.42 -13.66
N THR A 295 -9.37 -4.64 -12.93
CA THR A 295 -9.85 -3.37 -12.34
C THR A 295 -10.31 -2.36 -13.39
N PHE A 296 -9.73 -2.36 -14.59
CA PHE A 296 -10.23 -1.61 -15.73
C PHE A 296 -11.68 -2.00 -16.05
N VAL A 297 -11.94 -3.29 -16.26
CA VAL A 297 -13.29 -3.79 -16.57
C VAL A 297 -14.26 -3.52 -15.42
N LEU A 298 -13.83 -3.71 -14.18
CA LEU A 298 -14.66 -3.46 -12.99
C LEU A 298 -15.00 -1.98 -12.81
N GLY A 299 -14.05 -1.08 -13.06
CA GLY A 299 -14.25 0.37 -12.93
C GLY A 299 -15.24 0.91 -13.96
N PHE A 300 -15.03 0.59 -15.24
CA PHE A 300 -15.98 0.96 -16.29
C PHE A 300 -17.30 0.21 -16.15
N GLY A 301 -17.28 -1.04 -15.64
CA GLY A 301 -18.47 -1.80 -15.27
C GLY A 301 -19.30 -1.11 -14.18
N ALA A 302 -18.65 -0.60 -13.15
CA ALA A 302 -19.32 0.17 -12.10
C ALA A 302 -19.89 1.48 -12.64
N ALA A 303 -19.16 2.19 -13.52
CA ALA A 303 -19.70 3.39 -14.18
C ALA A 303 -20.93 3.08 -15.06
N ALA A 304 -20.87 1.96 -15.81
CA ALA A 304 -21.94 1.58 -16.74
C ALA A 304 -23.18 0.98 -16.05
N ILE A 305 -23.01 0.19 -14.98
CA ILE A 305 -24.09 -0.57 -14.32
C ILE A 305 -24.66 0.20 -13.13
N VAL A 306 -23.81 0.65 -12.22
CA VAL A 306 -24.19 1.41 -11.00
C VAL A 306 -24.42 2.89 -11.34
N GLY A 307 -23.48 3.49 -12.02
CA GLY A 307 -23.41 4.91 -12.37
C GLY A 307 -22.62 5.74 -11.36
N PRO A 308 -21.88 6.77 -11.83
CA PRO A 308 -21.03 7.60 -10.97
C PRO A 308 -21.78 8.35 -9.86
N GLU A 309 -23.02 8.77 -10.12
CA GLU A 309 -23.85 9.46 -9.13
C GLU A 309 -24.22 8.55 -7.95
N ALA A 310 -24.64 7.31 -8.21
CA ALA A 310 -24.96 6.34 -7.16
C ALA A 310 -23.71 5.97 -6.35
N VAL A 311 -22.55 5.84 -7.01
CA VAL A 311 -21.26 5.61 -6.34
C VAL A 311 -20.91 6.78 -5.43
N ARG A 312 -21.00 8.04 -5.91
CA ARG A 312 -20.77 9.26 -5.10
C ARG A 312 -21.76 9.39 -3.95
N GLY A 313 -23.03 9.10 -4.20
CA GLY A 313 -24.07 9.12 -3.17
C GLY A 313 -23.83 8.13 -2.03
N SER A 314 -23.20 7.00 -2.31
CA SER A 314 -22.79 6.03 -1.29
C SER A 314 -21.49 6.44 -0.59
N ASN A 315 -20.50 6.85 -1.35
CA ASN A 315 -19.20 7.33 -0.87
C ASN A 315 -18.60 8.32 -1.87
N ALA A 316 -18.42 9.57 -1.47
CA ALA A 316 -17.95 10.65 -2.33
C ALA A 316 -16.61 10.34 -3.01
N ALA A 317 -15.73 9.61 -2.31
CA ALA A 317 -14.42 9.18 -2.81
C ALA A 317 -14.46 7.94 -3.72
N GLY A 318 -15.62 7.31 -3.93
CA GLY A 318 -15.80 6.16 -4.81
C GLY A 318 -15.35 4.81 -4.23
N ASN A 319 -14.94 4.72 -2.98
CA ASN A 319 -14.41 3.49 -2.38
C ASN A 319 -15.43 2.33 -2.32
N THR A 320 -16.69 2.57 -2.61
CA THR A 320 -17.80 1.59 -2.60
C THR A 320 -18.18 1.08 -3.98
N ALA A 321 -17.51 1.50 -5.06
CA ALA A 321 -17.86 1.16 -6.43
C ALA A 321 -17.95 -0.37 -6.69
N VAL A 322 -16.95 -1.14 -6.24
CA VAL A 322 -16.91 -2.60 -6.44
C VAL A 322 -18.00 -3.34 -5.65
N PRO A 323 -18.21 -3.07 -4.35
CA PRO A 323 -19.33 -3.66 -3.62
C PRO A 323 -20.70 -3.36 -4.22
N LEU A 324 -20.94 -2.13 -4.67
CA LEU A 324 -22.19 -1.76 -5.34
C LEU A 324 -22.34 -2.47 -6.68
N LEU A 325 -21.26 -2.57 -7.46
CA LEU A 325 -21.26 -3.35 -8.70
C LEU A 325 -21.61 -4.82 -8.45
N ALA A 326 -21.08 -5.42 -7.41
CA ALA A 326 -21.40 -6.80 -7.02
C ALA A 326 -22.88 -6.94 -6.64
N LEU A 327 -23.43 -5.98 -5.91
CA LEU A 327 -24.84 -5.95 -5.55
C LEU A 327 -25.75 -5.95 -6.80
N ASP A 328 -25.46 -5.05 -7.75
CA ASP A 328 -26.25 -4.90 -8.96
C ASP A 328 -26.12 -6.09 -9.92
N LEU A 329 -24.90 -6.65 -10.08
CA LEU A 329 -24.65 -7.83 -10.89
C LEU A 329 -25.40 -9.07 -10.35
N GLY A 330 -25.58 -9.17 -9.04
CA GLY A 330 -26.30 -10.27 -8.40
C GLY A 330 -27.83 -10.09 -8.39
N GLY A 331 -28.37 -9.01 -8.98
CA GLY A 331 -29.82 -8.75 -9.10
C GLY A 331 -30.36 -7.61 -8.23
N GLY A 332 -29.45 -6.80 -7.63
CA GLY A 332 -29.82 -5.61 -6.88
C GLY A 332 -30.05 -5.82 -5.37
N ALA A 333 -30.40 -4.73 -4.69
CA ALA A 333 -30.48 -4.67 -3.22
C ALA A 333 -31.57 -5.54 -2.58
N ASP A 334 -32.62 -5.88 -3.33
CA ASP A 334 -33.76 -6.67 -2.87
C ASP A 334 -33.70 -8.13 -3.35
N SER A 335 -32.57 -8.51 -3.97
CA SER A 335 -32.29 -9.86 -4.44
C SER A 335 -31.38 -10.61 -3.46
N THR A 336 -31.70 -11.88 -3.20
CA THR A 336 -30.81 -12.79 -2.45
C THR A 336 -29.46 -12.97 -3.17
N GLY A 337 -29.47 -13.06 -4.51
CA GLY A 337 -28.25 -13.17 -5.32
C GLY A 337 -27.37 -11.92 -5.18
N GLY A 338 -27.97 -10.72 -5.24
CA GLY A 338 -27.25 -9.46 -5.01
C GLY A 338 -26.65 -9.39 -3.62
N THR A 339 -27.43 -9.74 -2.61
CA THR A 339 -26.97 -9.76 -1.21
C THR A 339 -25.80 -10.72 -0.99
N VAL A 340 -25.86 -11.94 -1.55
CA VAL A 340 -24.81 -12.95 -1.41
C VAL A 340 -23.54 -12.50 -2.13
N LEU A 341 -23.63 -12.03 -3.38
CA LEU A 341 -22.48 -11.59 -4.15
C LEU A 341 -21.81 -10.37 -3.49
N PHE A 342 -22.61 -9.41 -3.04
CA PHE A 342 -22.13 -8.27 -2.27
C PHE A 342 -21.37 -8.69 -1.00
N ALA A 343 -21.96 -9.61 -0.20
CA ALA A 343 -21.34 -10.08 1.03
C ALA A 343 -20.01 -10.82 0.80
N ILE A 344 -19.93 -11.66 -0.23
CA ILE A 344 -18.70 -12.37 -0.62
C ILE A 344 -17.62 -11.36 -1.04
N VAL A 345 -17.96 -10.42 -1.91
CA VAL A 345 -17.02 -9.41 -2.41
C VAL A 345 -16.54 -8.49 -1.28
N ALA A 346 -17.46 -8.06 -0.42
CA ALA A 346 -17.13 -7.28 0.77
C ALA A 346 -16.19 -8.04 1.72
N ALA A 347 -16.45 -9.34 1.92
CA ALA A 347 -15.62 -10.18 2.78
C ALA A 347 -14.22 -10.42 2.20
N ILE A 348 -14.10 -10.63 0.88
CA ILE A 348 -12.80 -10.73 0.18
C ILE A 348 -12.02 -9.41 0.32
N ALA A 349 -12.69 -8.27 0.09
CA ALA A 349 -12.08 -6.96 0.23
C ALA A 349 -11.58 -6.73 1.67
N PHE A 350 -12.39 -7.07 2.67
CA PHE A 350 -12.04 -6.93 4.07
C PHE A 350 -10.88 -7.85 4.49
N ALA A 351 -10.91 -9.13 4.09
CA ALA A 351 -9.81 -10.06 4.31
C ALA A 351 -8.51 -9.56 3.66
N THR A 352 -8.66 -8.93 2.49
CA THR A 352 -7.56 -8.25 1.80
C THR A 352 -6.95 -7.15 2.63
N ILE A 353 -7.76 -6.30 3.22
CA ILE A 353 -7.31 -5.21 4.09
C ILE A 353 -6.60 -5.75 5.33
N LEU A 354 -7.20 -6.74 6.02
CA LEU A 354 -6.60 -7.38 7.20
C LEU A 354 -5.20 -7.92 6.92
N ALA A 355 -5.03 -8.59 5.79
CA ALA A 355 -3.75 -9.19 5.41
C ALA A 355 -2.68 -8.12 5.13
N VAL A 356 -3.03 -7.04 4.41
CA VAL A 356 -2.10 -5.93 4.12
C VAL A 356 -1.70 -5.20 5.40
N VAL A 357 -2.66 -4.93 6.29
CA VAL A 357 -2.39 -4.32 7.60
C VAL A 357 -1.40 -5.18 8.39
N ALA A 358 -1.55 -6.52 8.36
CA ALA A 358 -0.60 -7.43 9.02
C ALA A 358 0.83 -7.29 8.47
N GLY A 359 0.99 -7.26 7.15
CA GLY A 359 2.30 -7.12 6.49
C GLY A 359 2.97 -5.78 6.81
N ILE A 360 2.23 -4.68 6.66
CA ILE A 360 2.75 -3.32 6.92
C ILE A 360 3.11 -3.15 8.40
N THR A 361 2.25 -3.60 9.30
CA THR A 361 2.49 -3.46 10.75
C THR A 361 3.67 -4.33 11.19
N LEU A 362 3.84 -5.53 10.61
CA LEU A 362 5.02 -6.34 10.88
C LEU A 362 6.31 -5.64 10.44
N ALA A 363 6.34 -5.10 9.22
CA ALA A 363 7.50 -4.38 8.70
C ALA A 363 7.82 -3.12 9.51
N SER A 364 6.80 -2.33 9.89
CA SER A 364 7.00 -1.13 10.70
C SER A 364 7.40 -1.45 12.14
N SER A 365 6.83 -2.49 12.75
CA SER A 365 7.22 -2.93 14.09
C SER A 365 8.63 -3.52 14.13
N ALA A 366 9.07 -4.17 13.02
CA ALA A 366 10.45 -4.58 12.83
C ALA A 366 11.39 -3.37 12.81
N SER A 367 11.05 -2.32 12.05
CA SER A 367 11.85 -1.08 12.04
C SER A 367 11.91 -0.40 13.41
N VAL A 368 10.82 -0.37 14.19
CA VAL A 368 10.85 0.16 15.56
C VAL A 368 11.75 -0.69 16.46
N ALA A 369 11.60 -2.00 16.45
CA ALA A 369 12.30 -2.88 17.37
C ALA A 369 13.77 -3.10 16.96
N HIS A 370 14.02 -3.40 15.69
CA HIS A 370 15.35 -3.72 15.18
C HIS A 370 16.18 -2.48 14.87
N ASP A 371 15.60 -1.43 14.28
CA ASP A 371 16.37 -0.26 13.87
C ASP A 371 16.39 0.83 14.94
N LEU A 372 15.22 1.25 15.48
CA LEU A 372 15.16 2.35 16.43
C LEU A 372 15.56 1.92 17.85
N TYR A 373 14.90 0.88 18.40
CA TYR A 373 15.12 0.48 19.79
C TYR A 373 16.56 -0.03 20.03
N THR A 374 17.12 -0.87 19.13
CA THR A 374 18.48 -1.37 19.29
C THR A 374 19.51 -0.26 19.15
N SER A 375 19.30 0.70 18.24
CA SER A 375 20.20 1.84 18.00
C SER A 375 20.19 2.87 19.12
N LEU A 376 19.06 3.07 19.81
CA LEU A 376 18.94 4.00 20.95
C LEU A 376 19.51 3.40 22.23
N ARG A 377 19.57 2.08 22.35
CA ARG A 377 20.06 1.40 23.54
C ARG A 377 21.57 1.17 23.46
N ARG A 378 22.34 1.60 24.47
CA ARG A 378 23.80 1.42 24.53
C ARG A 378 24.26 -0.05 24.72
N ARG A 379 23.36 -0.99 25.09
CA ARG A 379 23.64 -2.42 25.28
C ARG A 379 22.80 -3.24 24.30
N ARG A 380 23.37 -4.36 23.78
CA ARG A 380 22.65 -5.29 22.92
C ARG A 380 21.36 -5.77 23.60
N ALA A 381 20.23 -5.60 22.93
CA ALA A 381 18.93 -6.05 23.41
C ALA A 381 18.89 -7.58 23.46
N LYS A 382 18.24 -8.14 24.48
CA LYS A 382 17.96 -9.59 24.50
C LYS A 382 16.89 -9.88 23.43
N PRO A 383 16.97 -11.00 22.67
CA PRO A 383 16.02 -11.34 21.61
C PRO A 383 14.54 -11.30 22.04
N ARG A 384 14.24 -11.77 23.28
CA ARG A 384 12.88 -11.70 23.84
C ARG A 384 12.37 -10.26 24.05
N SER A 385 13.26 -9.31 24.38
CA SER A 385 12.86 -7.90 24.57
C SER A 385 12.57 -7.22 23.22
N GLU A 386 13.25 -7.60 22.15
CA GLU A 386 13.03 -7.09 20.81
C GLU A 386 11.65 -7.46 20.27
N VAL A 387 11.25 -8.72 20.39
CA VAL A 387 9.89 -9.18 20.01
C VAL A 387 8.79 -8.48 20.84
N THR A 388 9.04 -8.25 22.12
CA THR A 388 8.07 -7.52 22.96
C THR A 388 7.92 -6.07 22.51
N VAL A 389 9.05 -5.39 22.20
CA VAL A 389 9.04 -4.02 21.66
C VAL A 389 8.33 -3.98 20.30
N ALA A 390 8.55 -4.97 19.42
CA ALA A 390 7.85 -5.05 18.15
C ALA A 390 6.33 -5.14 18.33
N ARG A 391 5.84 -5.94 19.28
CA ARG A 391 4.40 -6.06 19.56
C ARG A 391 3.80 -4.79 20.15
N THR A 392 4.49 -4.14 21.09
CA THR A 392 3.99 -2.87 21.66
C THR A 392 4.01 -1.75 20.62
N ALA A 393 5.03 -1.70 19.75
CA ALA A 393 5.10 -0.78 18.63
C ALA A 393 3.95 -1.00 17.64
N ALA A 394 3.60 -2.26 17.33
CA ALA A 394 2.49 -2.59 16.46
C ALA A 394 1.15 -2.00 16.97
N VAL A 395 0.90 -2.09 18.28
CA VAL A 395 -0.28 -1.49 18.92
C VAL A 395 -0.25 0.04 18.80
N GLY A 396 0.88 0.69 19.13
CA GLY A 396 1.02 2.14 19.03
C GLY A 396 0.82 2.67 17.61
N ILE A 397 1.44 2.02 16.62
CA ILE A 397 1.28 2.34 15.20
C ILE A 397 -0.18 2.18 14.77
N GLY A 398 -0.84 1.11 15.21
CA GLY A 398 -2.25 0.88 14.92
C GLY A 398 -3.17 1.96 15.49
N VAL A 399 -2.94 2.39 16.73
CA VAL A 399 -3.70 3.49 17.35
C VAL A 399 -3.53 4.80 16.57
N VAL A 400 -2.30 5.14 16.17
CA VAL A 400 -2.04 6.33 15.35
C VAL A 400 -2.73 6.22 13.99
N ALA A 401 -2.67 5.05 13.34
CA ALA A 401 -3.33 4.81 12.05
C ALA A 401 -4.86 4.94 12.14
N ILE A 402 -5.48 4.48 13.25
CA ILE A 402 -6.92 4.64 13.50
C ILE A 402 -7.26 6.12 13.64
N ALA A 403 -6.53 6.87 14.47
CA ALA A 403 -6.78 8.29 14.69
C ALA A 403 -6.67 9.11 13.40
N LEU A 404 -5.62 8.88 12.60
CA LEU A 404 -5.45 9.53 11.30
C LEU A 404 -6.49 9.04 10.28
N GLY A 405 -6.90 7.77 10.33
CA GLY A 405 -7.94 7.20 9.46
C GLY A 405 -9.32 7.82 9.70
N LEU A 406 -9.62 8.21 10.93
CA LEU A 406 -10.85 8.96 11.26
C LEU A 406 -10.88 10.34 10.59
N LEU A 407 -9.72 11.02 10.54
CA LEU A 407 -9.59 12.31 9.85
C LEU A 407 -9.69 12.16 8.33
N ALA A 408 -9.08 11.12 7.76
CA ALA A 408 -8.95 10.90 6.32
C ALA A 408 -10.12 10.09 5.70
N ARG A 409 -11.17 9.80 6.45
CA ARG A 409 -12.25 8.85 6.08
C ARG A 409 -12.97 9.16 4.76
N ASP A 410 -13.00 10.42 4.36
CA ASP A 410 -13.70 10.88 3.17
C ASP A 410 -12.78 10.94 1.93
N LEU A 411 -11.51 10.54 2.06
CA LEU A 411 -10.55 10.49 0.96
C LEU A 411 -10.55 9.13 0.24
N ASN A 412 -10.13 9.15 -1.04
CA ASN A 412 -9.98 7.94 -1.82
C ASN A 412 -8.77 7.11 -1.33
N VAL A 413 -8.95 5.80 -1.20
CA VAL A 413 -7.93 4.88 -0.67
C VAL A 413 -6.70 4.80 -1.59
N ALA A 414 -6.88 4.82 -2.93
CA ALA A 414 -5.75 4.80 -3.87
C ALA A 414 -4.96 6.11 -3.82
N PHE A 415 -5.64 7.23 -3.63
CA PHE A 415 -4.99 8.52 -3.45
C PHE A 415 -4.15 8.56 -2.16
N LEU A 416 -4.68 8.07 -1.04
CA LEU A 416 -3.93 7.99 0.24
C LEU A 416 -2.69 7.09 0.13
N VAL A 417 -2.80 5.97 -0.59
CA VAL A 417 -1.64 5.12 -0.88
C VAL A 417 -0.64 5.86 -1.77
N GLY A 418 -1.10 6.64 -2.74
CA GLY A 418 -0.25 7.51 -3.57
C GLY A 418 0.58 8.50 -2.74
N LEU A 419 0.02 9.06 -1.66
CA LEU A 419 0.78 9.91 -0.71
C LEU A 419 1.84 9.11 0.05
N ALA A 420 1.53 7.91 0.52
CA ALA A 420 2.53 7.04 1.16
C ALA A 420 3.68 6.68 0.20
N PHE A 421 3.36 6.47 -1.09
CA PHE A 421 4.36 6.22 -2.14
C PHE A 421 5.22 7.46 -2.40
N ALA A 422 4.64 8.67 -2.40
CA ALA A 422 5.39 9.90 -2.53
C ALA A 422 6.44 10.05 -1.41
N VAL A 423 6.06 9.78 -0.18
CA VAL A 423 6.98 9.82 0.97
C VAL A 423 8.06 8.74 0.86
N ALA A 424 7.69 7.51 0.47
CA ALA A 424 8.64 6.42 0.25
C ALA A 424 9.64 6.74 -0.88
N ALA A 425 9.17 7.29 -2.00
CA ALA A 425 10.01 7.72 -3.11
C ALA A 425 10.95 8.88 -2.73
N SER A 426 10.50 9.76 -1.84
CA SER A 426 11.27 10.94 -1.43
C SER A 426 12.37 10.63 -0.42
N ALA A 427 12.10 9.72 0.53
CA ALA A 427 13.00 9.44 1.64
C ALA A 427 13.79 8.13 1.47
N ASN A 428 13.11 7.02 1.14
CA ASN A 428 13.72 5.70 1.13
C ASN A 428 14.45 5.39 -0.19
N LEU A 429 13.90 5.80 -1.32
CA LEU A 429 14.50 5.50 -2.63
C LEU A 429 15.86 6.18 -2.83
N PRO A 430 16.05 7.50 -2.55
CA PRO A 430 17.35 8.15 -2.73
C PRO A 430 18.45 7.49 -1.91
N VAL A 431 18.19 7.21 -0.63
CA VAL A 431 19.19 6.57 0.24
C VAL A 431 19.50 5.15 -0.21
N LEU A 432 18.50 4.41 -0.70
CA LEU A 432 18.69 3.06 -1.22
C LEU A 432 19.55 3.05 -2.47
N LEU A 433 19.21 3.86 -3.48
CA LEU A 433 19.95 3.92 -4.73
C LEU A 433 21.38 4.44 -4.53
N TYR A 434 21.58 5.50 -3.77
CA TYR A 434 22.91 6.00 -3.48
C TYR A 434 23.77 4.98 -2.70
N SER A 435 23.17 4.26 -1.75
CA SER A 435 23.88 3.21 -1.01
C SER A 435 24.33 2.07 -1.90
N LEU A 436 23.54 1.70 -2.91
CA LEU A 436 23.83 0.58 -3.80
C LEU A 436 24.76 0.97 -4.95
N PHE A 437 24.61 2.18 -5.51
CA PHE A 437 25.25 2.53 -6.79
C PHE A 437 26.31 3.63 -6.70
N TRP A 438 26.31 4.47 -5.65
CA TRP A 438 27.26 5.59 -5.57
C TRP A 438 28.41 5.31 -4.61
N ARG A 439 29.61 5.08 -5.16
CA ARG A 439 30.84 4.77 -4.41
C ARG A 439 31.18 5.81 -3.35
N GLY A 440 31.05 7.10 -3.66
CA GLY A 440 31.38 8.22 -2.77
C GLY A 440 30.37 8.52 -1.68
N PHE A 441 29.24 7.79 -1.61
CA PHE A 441 28.17 8.09 -0.69
C PHE A 441 28.57 7.89 0.78
N THR A 442 28.25 8.85 1.65
CA THR A 442 28.68 8.92 3.05
C THR A 442 27.50 8.75 4.02
N THR A 443 27.82 8.48 5.30
CA THR A 443 26.81 8.41 6.38
C THR A 443 26.00 9.71 6.49
N ARG A 444 26.67 10.89 6.39
CA ARG A 444 25.99 12.19 6.41
C ARG A 444 25.03 12.32 5.22
N GLY A 445 25.46 11.92 4.03
CA GLY A 445 24.62 11.89 2.83
C GLY A 445 23.38 11.02 3.02
N ALA A 446 23.51 9.84 3.64
CA ALA A 446 22.40 8.93 3.92
C ALA A 446 21.36 9.55 4.85
N VAL A 447 21.78 10.17 5.94
CA VAL A 447 20.88 10.85 6.88
C VAL A 447 20.18 12.06 6.21
N TRP A 448 20.94 12.82 5.42
CA TRP A 448 20.38 13.97 4.70
C TRP A 448 19.41 13.54 3.59
N ALA A 449 19.68 12.46 2.87
CA ALA A 449 18.75 11.91 1.87
C ALA A 449 17.39 11.56 2.49
N VAL A 450 17.43 10.84 3.62
CA VAL A 450 16.20 10.42 4.30
C VAL A 450 15.40 11.63 4.80
N TYR A 451 16.00 12.49 5.62
CA TYR A 451 15.25 13.62 6.21
C TYR A 451 14.98 14.73 5.22
N GLY A 452 15.89 14.97 4.24
CA GLY A 452 15.70 15.93 3.16
C GLY A 452 14.62 15.53 2.16
N GLY A 453 14.23 14.25 2.12
CA GLY A 453 13.05 13.76 1.41
C GLY A 453 11.81 13.71 2.30
N LEU A 454 11.94 13.14 3.50
CA LEU A 454 10.84 12.91 4.43
C LEU A 454 10.17 14.20 4.90
N VAL A 455 10.98 15.16 5.41
CA VAL A 455 10.44 16.38 6.00
C VAL A 455 9.74 17.27 4.95
N PRO A 456 10.34 17.55 3.78
CA PRO A 456 9.63 18.28 2.74
C PRO A 456 8.37 17.56 2.26
N ALA A 457 8.41 16.24 2.08
CA ALA A 457 7.22 15.49 1.65
C ALA A 457 6.06 15.67 2.63
N LEU A 458 6.30 15.53 3.93
CA LEU A 458 5.27 15.72 4.96
C LEU A 458 4.80 17.17 5.05
N LEU A 459 5.71 18.15 5.01
CA LEU A 459 5.36 19.57 5.08
C LEU A 459 4.53 19.99 3.86
N LEU A 460 4.90 19.56 2.65
CA LEU A 460 4.16 19.89 1.45
C LEU A 460 2.76 19.28 1.46
N VAL A 461 2.59 18.04 1.99
CA VAL A 461 1.25 17.46 2.19
C VAL A 461 0.45 18.27 3.20
N LEU A 462 1.04 18.67 4.33
CA LEU A 462 0.36 19.48 5.34
C LEU A 462 -0.12 20.82 4.79
N LEU A 463 0.63 21.43 3.88
CA LEU A 463 0.34 22.72 3.26
C LEU A 463 -0.44 22.60 1.93
N SER A 464 -0.94 21.42 1.59
CA SER A 464 -1.61 21.11 0.32
C SER A 464 -3.14 21.19 0.40
N PRO A 465 -3.84 21.19 -0.76
CA PRO A 465 -5.30 21.11 -0.83
C PRO A 465 -5.90 19.85 -0.18
N VAL A 466 -5.08 18.84 0.10
CA VAL A 466 -5.51 17.62 0.81
C VAL A 466 -5.89 17.93 2.25
N VAL A 467 -5.16 18.84 2.89
CA VAL A 467 -5.33 19.15 4.32
C VAL A 467 -6.25 20.32 4.54
N SER A 468 -6.17 21.38 3.74
CA SER A 468 -7.00 22.59 3.92
C SER A 468 -7.25 23.32 2.60
N GLY A 469 -8.21 24.24 2.56
CA GLY A 469 -8.48 25.12 1.42
C GLY A 469 -9.35 24.52 0.31
N SER A 470 -9.80 23.28 0.44
CA SER A 470 -10.73 22.61 -0.48
C SER A 470 -11.94 22.08 0.29
N PRO A 471 -13.14 22.03 -0.31
CA PRO A 471 -14.32 21.39 0.29
C PRO A 471 -14.10 19.91 0.64
N GLU A 472 -13.22 19.23 -0.09
CA GLU A 472 -12.89 17.81 0.10
C GLU A 472 -11.64 17.61 1.00
N SER A 473 -11.06 18.70 1.56
CA SER A 473 -9.88 18.63 2.43
C SER A 473 -10.22 18.06 3.81
N LEU A 474 -9.18 17.64 4.55
CA LEU A 474 -9.33 17.17 5.94
C LEU A 474 -9.94 18.23 6.86
N PHE A 475 -9.67 19.51 6.61
CA PHE A 475 -10.15 20.65 7.36
C PHE A 475 -10.77 21.71 6.43
N PRO A 476 -12.00 21.48 5.91
CA PRO A 476 -12.61 22.37 4.92
C PRO A 476 -12.95 23.77 5.47
N GLY A 477 -13.05 23.93 6.80
CA GLY A 477 -13.35 25.21 7.45
C GLY A 477 -12.19 26.18 7.61
N VAL A 478 -10.96 25.76 7.25
CA VAL A 478 -9.74 26.57 7.37
C VAL A 478 -8.94 26.54 6.07
N ASN A 479 -8.19 27.60 5.81
CA ASN A 479 -7.34 27.67 4.62
C ASN A 479 -5.92 28.13 5.01
N PHE A 480 -5.00 27.15 5.03
CA PHE A 480 -3.56 27.35 5.14
C PHE A 480 -2.84 26.60 4.01
N GLN A 481 -3.48 26.50 2.85
CA GLN A 481 -2.91 25.94 1.65
C GLN A 481 -1.88 26.90 1.05
N TYR A 482 -0.59 26.55 1.14
CA TYR A 482 0.51 27.28 0.51
C TYR A 482 1.15 26.49 -0.63
N PHE A 483 0.91 25.18 -0.70
CA PHE A 483 1.39 24.30 -1.75
C PHE A 483 0.22 23.91 -2.67
N PRO A 484 0.31 24.14 -3.99
CA PRO A 484 -0.85 23.99 -4.88
C PRO A 484 -1.16 22.56 -5.27
N LEU A 485 -0.18 21.62 -5.19
CA LEU A 485 -0.36 20.24 -5.63
C LEU A 485 -0.89 19.37 -4.49
N GLN A 486 -1.72 18.40 -4.83
CA GLN A 486 -2.19 17.37 -3.88
C GLN A 486 -1.07 16.37 -3.55
N ASN A 487 -0.21 16.05 -4.52
CA ASN A 487 0.90 15.12 -4.33
C ASN A 487 2.25 15.86 -4.28
N PRO A 488 3.12 15.63 -3.29
CA PRO A 488 4.38 16.35 -3.13
C PRO A 488 5.52 15.81 -4.01
N GLY A 489 5.36 14.66 -4.69
CA GLY A 489 6.43 13.87 -5.31
C GLY A 489 7.32 14.64 -6.27
N LEU A 490 6.74 15.56 -7.08
CA LEU A 490 7.49 16.37 -8.04
C LEU A 490 8.58 17.23 -7.38
N VAL A 491 8.35 17.68 -6.15
CA VAL A 491 9.27 18.52 -5.40
C VAL A 491 10.08 17.71 -4.38
N SER A 492 9.40 16.85 -3.61
CA SER A 492 10.04 16.15 -2.49
C SER A 492 11.01 15.05 -2.93
N ILE A 493 10.75 14.37 -4.06
CA ILE A 493 11.66 13.33 -4.58
C ILE A 493 13.00 13.94 -5.01
N PRO A 494 13.05 14.97 -5.88
CA PRO A 494 14.30 15.64 -6.22
C PRO A 494 15.03 16.22 -5.00
N LEU A 495 14.30 16.76 -4.02
CA LEU A 495 14.90 17.26 -2.78
C LEU A 495 15.59 16.17 -1.97
N GLY A 496 15.02 14.97 -1.90
CA GLY A 496 15.66 13.82 -1.24
C GLY A 496 16.99 13.43 -1.90
N PHE A 497 17.02 13.36 -3.23
CA PHE A 497 18.26 13.11 -3.98
C PHE A 497 19.27 14.25 -3.81
N LEU A 498 18.85 15.49 -3.94
CA LEU A 498 19.71 16.67 -3.78
C LEU A 498 20.30 16.73 -2.36
N ALA A 499 19.50 16.52 -1.34
CA ALA A 499 19.96 16.52 0.04
C ALA A 499 21.00 15.41 0.29
N GLY A 500 20.78 14.20 -0.25
CA GLY A 500 21.76 13.12 -0.16
C GLY A 500 23.07 13.44 -0.86
N TRP A 501 22.99 14.07 -2.03
CA TRP A 501 24.17 14.56 -2.76
C TRP A 501 24.90 15.65 -1.96
N LEU A 502 24.20 16.69 -1.51
CA LEU A 502 24.79 17.78 -0.72
C LEU A 502 25.41 17.27 0.59
N GLY A 503 24.69 16.38 1.31
CA GLY A 503 25.20 15.79 2.55
C GLY A 503 26.48 15.00 2.33
N THR A 504 26.63 14.37 1.17
CA THR A 504 27.83 13.61 0.81
C THR A 504 28.99 14.54 0.44
N VAL A 505 28.80 15.48 -0.49
CA VAL A 505 29.89 16.34 -0.98
C VAL A 505 30.40 17.34 0.08
N THR A 506 29.55 17.66 1.06
CA THR A 506 29.94 18.52 2.21
C THR A 506 30.42 17.71 3.42
N SER A 507 30.48 16.39 3.32
CA SER A 507 30.98 15.53 4.41
C SER A 507 32.51 15.57 4.48
N ALA A 508 33.03 15.70 5.69
CA ALA A 508 34.46 15.50 5.95
C ALA A 508 34.82 14.01 6.15
N GLU A 509 33.84 13.11 6.19
CA GLU A 509 34.01 11.69 6.34
C GLU A 509 34.52 11.10 5.01
N PRO A 510 35.70 10.46 4.97
CA PRO A 510 36.17 9.82 3.75
C PRO A 510 35.29 8.61 3.43
N PRO A 511 35.00 8.34 2.15
CA PRO A 511 34.27 7.13 1.77
C PRO A 511 35.08 5.89 2.19
N ASP A 512 34.41 4.90 2.79
CA ASP A 512 35.03 3.60 3.11
C ASP A 512 35.04 2.73 1.85
N GLU A 513 36.16 2.85 1.09
CA GLU A 513 36.32 2.14 -0.19
C GLU A 513 36.33 0.62 -0.02
N ALA A 514 36.87 0.12 1.09
CA ALA A 514 36.95 -1.33 1.36
C ALA A 514 35.55 -1.91 1.60
N LYS A 515 34.75 -1.26 2.44
CA LYS A 515 33.35 -1.65 2.66
C LYS A 515 32.48 -1.47 1.41
N HIS A 516 32.78 -0.44 0.57
CA HIS A 516 32.08 -0.29 -0.69
C HIS A 516 32.36 -1.48 -1.61
N ALA A 517 33.62 -1.83 -1.82
CA ALA A 517 34.01 -2.97 -2.67
C ALA A 517 33.40 -4.29 -2.15
N GLU A 518 33.43 -4.53 -0.82
CA GLU A 518 32.76 -5.68 -0.20
C GLU A 518 31.26 -5.69 -0.48
N THR A 519 30.59 -4.55 -0.30
CA THR A 519 29.14 -4.44 -0.52
C THR A 519 28.79 -4.59 -2.00
N GLU A 520 29.59 -4.05 -2.91
CA GLU A 520 29.42 -4.19 -4.36
C GLU A 520 29.53 -5.65 -4.78
N VAL A 521 30.59 -6.36 -4.36
CA VAL A 521 30.74 -7.80 -4.62
C VAL A 521 29.56 -8.58 -4.04
N ARG A 522 29.17 -8.29 -2.79
CA ARG A 522 28.02 -8.93 -2.14
C ARG A 522 26.73 -8.67 -2.91
N SER A 523 26.46 -7.41 -3.30
CA SER A 523 25.22 -7.02 -3.99
C SER A 523 25.08 -7.73 -5.34
N LEU A 524 26.16 -7.84 -6.10
CA LEU A 524 26.15 -8.40 -7.46
C LEU A 524 26.25 -9.93 -7.48
N THR A 525 27.03 -10.53 -6.59
CA THR A 525 27.32 -11.98 -6.61
C THR A 525 26.59 -12.77 -5.54
N GLY A 526 26.14 -12.12 -4.48
CA GLY A 526 25.61 -12.78 -3.27
C GLY A 526 26.71 -13.40 -2.38
N ALA A 527 28.00 -13.18 -2.66
CA ALA A 527 29.07 -13.66 -1.82
C ALA A 527 29.01 -13.01 -0.43
N GLY A 528 28.97 -13.82 0.63
CA GLY A 528 28.78 -13.34 2.00
C GLY A 528 27.38 -12.81 2.32
N ALA A 529 26.40 -13.01 1.45
CA ALA A 529 25.00 -12.72 1.77
C ALA A 529 24.49 -13.65 2.87
N VAL A 530 23.80 -13.08 3.86
CA VAL A 530 23.29 -13.79 5.05
C VAL A 530 21.91 -14.36 4.80
#